data_41c4e5c59e2f38a596183649c68b1e27
#
_entry.id   41c4e5c59e2f38a596183649c68b1e27
#
_cell.length_a   1.000
_cell.length_b   1.000
_cell.length_c   1.000
_cell.angle_alpha   90.00
_cell.angle_beta   90.00
_cell.angle_gamma   90.00
#
_symmetry.space_group_name_H-M   'P 1'
#
loop_
_entity.id
_entity.type
_entity.pdbx_description
1 polymer ?
#
loop_
_entity_poly.entity_id
_entity_poly.type
_entity_poly.pdbx_seq_one_letter_code
_entity_poly.pdbx_strand_id
1 'polypeptide(L)'
;MRFLGLNAADTPAGARAFVRAHRWTWPSLRDPQRTLALRLGASYQPAFVAIDARGRIVGGFQGSGTPERWSALLALLRPGR
;
A
#
# COMPACT_ATOMS: atom_id res chain seq x y z
N MET A 1 5.69 12.94 -1.17
CA MET A 1 5.10 11.59 -1.22
C MET A 1 4.86 11.07 0.18
N ARG A 2 3.75 10.41 0.38
CA ARG A 2 3.41 9.81 1.67
C ARG A 2 3.08 8.34 1.48
N PHE A 3 3.36 7.55 2.53
CA PHE A 3 3.01 6.14 2.57
C PHE A 3 1.88 5.92 3.56
N LEU A 4 0.95 5.07 3.20
CA LEU A 4 -0.12 4.62 4.09
C LEU A 4 -0.18 3.10 4.02
N GLY A 5 -0.09 2.46 5.18
CA GLY A 5 -0.25 1.02 5.26
C GLY A 5 -1.73 0.64 5.33
N LEU A 6 -2.08 -0.48 4.72
CA LEU A 6 -3.42 -1.03 4.82
C LEU A 6 -3.30 -2.46 5.35
N ASN A 7 -3.73 -2.66 6.59
CA ASN A 7 -3.67 -3.96 7.23
C ASN A 7 -4.97 -4.71 6.99
N ALA A 8 -4.92 -5.63 6.04
CA ALA A 8 -6.08 -6.41 5.62
C ALA A 8 -6.04 -7.79 6.26
N ALA A 9 -7.15 -8.21 6.83
CA ALA A 9 -7.36 -9.55 7.34
C ALA A 9 -6.45 -9.96 8.51
N ASP A 10 -5.98 -9.00 9.30
CA ASP A 10 -5.16 -9.30 10.49
C ASP A 10 -5.86 -8.81 11.75
N THR A 11 -5.37 -9.26 12.91
CA THR A 11 -5.86 -8.79 14.20
C THR A 11 -5.16 -7.47 14.58
N PRO A 12 -5.79 -6.66 15.49
CA PRO A 12 -5.11 -5.46 15.97
C PRO A 12 -3.76 -5.74 16.62
N ALA A 13 -3.67 -6.83 17.40
CA ALA A 13 -2.42 -7.21 18.05
C ALA A 13 -1.36 -7.63 17.03
N GLY A 14 -1.75 -8.42 16.02
CA GLY A 14 -0.85 -8.84 14.95
C GLY A 14 -0.36 -7.65 14.13
N ALA A 15 -1.25 -6.72 13.82
CA ALA A 15 -0.89 -5.51 13.09
C ALA A 15 0.13 -4.67 13.86
N ARG A 16 -0.10 -4.47 15.16
CA ARG A 16 0.85 -3.71 15.99
C ARG A 16 2.20 -4.40 16.11
N ALA A 17 2.20 -5.72 16.25
CA ALA A 17 3.44 -6.49 16.31
C ALA A 17 4.23 -6.37 15.02
N PHE A 18 3.57 -6.45 13.87
CA PHE A 18 4.20 -6.30 12.56
C PHE A 18 4.83 -4.92 12.41
N VAL A 19 4.07 -3.87 12.71
CA VAL A 19 4.56 -2.49 12.60
C VAL A 19 5.79 -2.28 13.48
N ARG A 20 5.76 -2.82 14.69
CA ARG A 20 6.88 -2.71 15.62
C ARG A 20 8.10 -3.48 15.13
N ALA A 21 7.91 -4.71 14.66
CA ALA A 21 9.00 -5.57 14.21
C ALA A 21 9.71 -5.01 12.98
N HIS A 22 8.97 -4.35 12.09
CA HIS A 22 9.51 -3.79 10.85
C HIS A 22 9.82 -2.30 10.96
N ARG A 23 9.70 -1.72 12.14
CA ARG A 23 9.96 -0.29 12.39
C ARG A 23 9.19 0.60 11.43
N TRP A 24 7.95 0.27 11.21
CA TRP A 24 7.08 0.99 10.29
C TRP A 24 6.68 2.33 10.91
N THR A 25 7.05 3.43 10.27
CA THR A 25 6.84 4.78 10.82
C THR A 25 5.66 5.51 10.23
N TRP A 26 5.07 5.01 9.13
CA TRP A 26 3.93 5.65 8.51
C TRP A 26 2.61 5.09 9.05
N PRO A 27 1.51 5.87 8.92
CA PRO A 27 0.21 5.43 9.43
C PRO A 27 -0.28 4.17 8.74
N SER A 28 -1.10 3.41 9.46
CA SER A 28 -1.75 2.22 8.93
C SER A 28 -3.23 2.23 9.26
N LEU A 29 -4.04 1.80 8.32
CA LEU A 29 -5.48 1.59 8.50
C LEU A 29 -5.78 0.11 8.59
N ARG A 30 -6.81 -0.22 9.35
CA ARG A 30 -7.29 -1.60 9.42
C ARG A 30 -8.37 -1.84 8.39
N ASP A 31 -8.27 -2.97 7.70
CA ASP A 31 -9.24 -3.40 6.70
C ASP A 31 -9.50 -4.90 6.88
N PRO A 32 -10.10 -5.31 8.01
CA PRO A 32 -10.16 -6.73 8.39
C PRO A 32 -10.94 -7.59 7.41
N GLN A 33 -11.89 -7.00 6.69
CA GLN A 33 -12.70 -7.72 5.72
C GLN A 33 -12.25 -7.48 4.28
N ARG A 34 -11.10 -6.81 4.10
CA ARG A 34 -10.51 -6.50 2.81
C ARG A 34 -11.43 -5.65 1.91
N THR A 35 -12.36 -4.93 2.48
CA THR A 35 -13.31 -4.12 1.72
C THR A 35 -12.59 -3.04 0.90
N LEU A 36 -11.74 -2.27 1.55
CA LEU A 36 -10.98 -1.22 0.87
C LEU A 36 -9.95 -1.81 -0.08
N ALA A 37 -9.25 -2.87 0.34
CA ALA A 37 -8.25 -3.52 -0.50
C ALA A 37 -8.87 -3.97 -1.82
N LEU A 38 -10.04 -4.60 -1.78
CA LEU A 38 -10.72 -5.07 -2.98
C LEU A 38 -11.18 -3.92 -3.86
N ARG A 39 -11.64 -2.83 -3.27
CA ARG A 39 -12.04 -1.64 -4.02
C ARG A 39 -10.86 -0.98 -4.72
N LEU A 40 -9.65 -1.12 -4.16
CA LEU A 40 -8.43 -0.64 -4.78
C LEU A 40 -7.83 -1.60 -5.80
N GLY A 41 -8.47 -2.76 -5.99
CA GLY A 41 -8.00 -3.75 -6.93
C GLY A 41 -6.96 -4.70 -6.37
N ALA A 42 -6.72 -4.68 -5.07
CA ALA A 42 -5.73 -5.54 -4.41
C ALA A 42 -6.38 -6.86 -4.04
N SER A 43 -6.28 -7.86 -4.91
CA SER A 43 -6.92 -9.16 -4.70
C SER A 43 -6.09 -10.10 -3.83
N TYR A 44 -4.79 -9.88 -3.69
CA TYR A 44 -3.94 -10.66 -2.79
C TYR A 44 -2.77 -9.80 -2.30
N GLN A 45 -2.02 -10.30 -1.32
CA GLN A 45 -0.92 -9.60 -0.68
C GLN A 45 0.42 -10.20 -1.09
N PRO A 46 1.48 -9.39 -1.12
CA PRO A 46 1.46 -7.95 -0.94
C PRO A 46 0.95 -7.21 -2.17
N ALA A 47 0.42 -6.02 -1.98
CA ALA A 47 -0.05 -5.19 -3.07
C ALA A 47 0.27 -3.73 -2.78
N PHE A 48 0.53 -2.96 -3.85
CA PHE A 48 0.92 -1.57 -3.74
C PHE A 48 0.15 -0.77 -4.78
N VAL A 49 -0.35 0.40 -4.37
CA VAL A 49 -1.17 1.25 -5.21
C VAL A 49 -0.64 2.67 -5.12
N ALA A 50 -0.48 3.32 -6.26
CA ALA A 50 -0.06 4.72 -6.33
C ALA A 50 -1.29 5.60 -6.60
N ILE A 51 -1.45 6.62 -5.75
CA ILE A 51 -2.56 7.57 -5.85
C ILE A 51 -1.96 8.95 -6.01
N ASP A 52 -2.39 9.69 -7.05
CA ASP A 52 -1.84 11.01 -7.32
C ASP A 52 -2.44 12.07 -6.38
N ALA A 53 -1.98 13.32 -6.52
CA ALA A 53 -2.42 14.41 -5.66
C ALA A 53 -3.91 14.76 -5.87
N ARG A 54 -4.51 14.28 -6.94
CA ARG A 54 -5.94 14.48 -7.23
C ARG A 54 -6.81 13.34 -6.71
N GLY A 55 -6.19 12.36 -6.03
CA GLY A 55 -6.91 11.21 -5.50
C GLY A 55 -7.21 10.12 -6.52
N ARG A 56 -6.52 10.11 -7.65
CA ARG A 56 -6.74 9.10 -8.69
C ARG A 56 -5.68 8.01 -8.61
N ILE A 57 -6.11 6.77 -8.78
CA ILE A 57 -5.18 5.64 -8.88
C ILE A 57 -4.48 5.72 -10.24
N VAL A 58 -3.15 5.82 -10.20
CA VAL A 58 -2.35 5.93 -11.43
C VAL A 58 -1.58 4.64 -11.73
N GLY A 59 -1.52 3.72 -10.81
CA GLY A 59 -0.87 2.43 -11.04
C GLY A 59 -0.77 1.61 -9.78
N GLY A 60 -0.21 0.43 -9.93
CA GLY A 60 -0.01 -0.48 -8.80
C GLY A 60 0.61 -1.78 -9.27
N PHE A 61 0.98 -2.63 -8.31
CA PHE A 61 1.38 -4.00 -8.61
C PHE A 61 1.06 -4.90 -7.43
N GLN A 62 0.96 -6.19 -7.69
CA GLN A 62 0.77 -7.21 -6.67
C GLN A 62 1.94 -8.18 -6.70
N GLY A 63 2.25 -8.76 -5.55
CA GLY A 63 3.40 -9.63 -5.39
C GLY A 63 4.62 -8.87 -4.90
N SER A 64 5.77 -9.55 -4.87
CA SER A 64 7.00 -8.99 -4.31
C SER A 64 7.46 -7.74 -5.05
N GLY A 65 7.87 -6.74 -4.28
CA GLY A 65 8.43 -5.52 -4.84
C GLY A 65 9.87 -5.73 -5.27
N THR A 66 10.16 -5.47 -6.55
CA THR A 66 11.52 -5.41 -7.05
C THR A 66 11.92 -3.96 -7.23
N PRO A 67 13.23 -3.64 -7.31
CA PRO A 67 13.65 -2.26 -7.59
C PRO A 67 13.00 -1.71 -8.86
N GLU A 68 12.85 -2.52 -9.90
CA GLU A 68 12.24 -2.12 -11.16
C GLU A 68 10.77 -1.79 -11.00
N ARG A 69 10.02 -2.63 -10.26
CA ARG A 69 8.60 -2.38 -9.99
C ARG A 69 8.40 -1.11 -9.18
N TRP A 70 9.22 -0.91 -8.14
CA TRP A 70 9.15 0.29 -7.34
C TRP A 70 9.50 1.53 -8.14
N SER A 71 10.56 1.48 -8.95
CA SER A 71 10.95 2.61 -9.79
C SER A 71 9.83 2.99 -10.75
N ALA A 72 9.20 2.01 -11.38
CA ALA A 72 8.10 2.25 -12.31
C ALA A 72 6.91 2.87 -11.60
N LEU A 73 6.55 2.35 -10.41
CA LEU A 73 5.41 2.87 -9.66
C LEU A 73 5.66 4.31 -9.20
N LEU A 74 6.82 4.58 -8.63
CA LEU A 74 7.14 5.91 -8.11
C LEU A 74 7.26 6.94 -9.23
N ALA A 75 7.67 6.53 -10.42
CA ALA A 75 7.73 7.43 -11.56
C ALA A 75 6.37 8.01 -11.94
N LEU A 76 5.28 7.25 -11.68
CA LEU A 76 3.92 7.72 -11.95
C LEU A 76 3.49 8.86 -11.04
N LEU A 77 4.17 9.06 -9.92
CA LEU A 77 3.85 10.08 -8.93
C LEU A 77 4.72 11.33 -9.04
N ARG A 78 5.61 11.38 -10.04
CA ARG A 78 6.48 12.54 -10.20
C ARG A 78 5.68 13.77 -10.60
N PRO A 79 6.01 14.96 -10.02
CA PRO A 79 5.38 16.20 -10.44
C PRO A 79 5.62 16.46 -11.92
N GLY A 80 4.64 17.05 -12.59
CA GLY A 80 4.76 17.40 -14.00
C GLY A 80 4.37 16.31 -14.99
N ARG A 81 3.94 15.17 -14.50
CA ARG A 81 3.44 14.10 -15.36
C ARG A 81 1.97 14.29 -15.68
#